data_66c5ed328e48c9f10bcba38d15130034
#
_entry.id   66c5ed328e48c9f10bcba38d15130034
#
_cell.length_a   1.000
_cell.length_b   1.000
_cell.length_c   1.000
_cell.angle_alpha   90.00
_cell.angle_beta   90.00
_cell.angle_gamma   90.00
#
_symmetry.space_group_name_H-M   'P 1'
#
loop_
_entity.id
_entity.type
_entity.pdbx_description
1 polymer ?
#
loop_
_entity_poly.entity_id
_entity_poly.type
_entity_poly.pdbx_seq_one_letter_code
_entity_poly.pdbx_strand_id
1 'polypeptide(L)'
;MLTITAAATLKLKGELAGPWVDEAAQAWFEITAARPAKEVTVDLSGVRRIDEGGKNLLRQMLQGGSQLRDGRLMIKHMINRLLV
;
A
#
# COMPACT_ATOMS: atom_id res chain seq x y z
N MET A 1 -12.53 8.37 -0.56
CA MET A 1 -11.93 8.38 -1.92
C MET A 1 -10.44 8.07 -1.83
N LEU A 2 -9.90 7.36 -2.78
CA LEU A 2 -8.49 7.03 -2.84
C LEU A 2 -7.91 7.54 -4.17
N THR A 3 -6.83 8.28 -4.08
CA THR A 3 -6.08 8.72 -5.26
C THR A 3 -4.85 7.83 -5.40
N ILE A 4 -4.64 7.29 -6.59
CA ILE A 4 -3.54 6.37 -6.88
C ILE A 4 -2.68 6.97 -7.97
N THR A 5 -1.40 7.12 -7.72
CA THR A 5 -0.42 7.50 -8.72
C THR A 5 0.56 6.34 -8.85
N ALA A 6 0.69 5.81 -10.05
CA ALA A 6 1.52 4.64 -10.31
C ALA A 6 2.65 4.99 -11.27
N ALA A 7 3.87 4.74 -10.80
CA ALA A 7 5.10 4.84 -11.58
C ALA A 7 6.04 3.78 -11.01
N ALA A 8 7.30 4.07 -10.78
CA ALA A 8 8.18 3.19 -10.01
C ALA A 8 7.75 3.11 -8.54
N THR A 9 7.07 4.15 -8.05
CA THR A 9 6.48 4.21 -6.72
C THR A 9 4.97 4.23 -6.84
N LEU A 10 4.28 3.36 -6.11
CA LEU A 10 2.83 3.37 -6.01
C LEU A 10 2.43 4.31 -4.88
N LYS A 11 1.94 5.47 -5.23
CA LYS A 11 1.57 6.49 -4.25
C LYS A 11 0.07 6.45 -4.01
N LEU A 12 -0.33 6.26 -2.75
CA LEU A 12 -1.71 6.21 -2.33
C LEU A 12 -2.03 7.43 -1.48
N LYS A 13 -3.20 8.04 -1.72
CA LYS A 13 -3.65 9.22 -0.99
C LYS A 13 -5.14 9.10 -0.70
N GLY A 14 -5.52 9.29 0.54
CA GLY A 14 -6.91 9.24 0.97
C GLY A 14 -7.19 8.05 1.86
N GLU A 15 -8.22 7.26 1.54
CA GLU A 15 -8.67 6.15 2.37
C GLU A 15 -8.35 4.81 1.71
N LEU A 16 -7.57 3.99 2.39
CA LEU A 16 -7.32 2.61 1.99
C LEU A 16 -8.31 1.72 2.75
N ALA A 17 -9.57 1.81 2.35
CA ALA A 17 -10.68 1.19 3.06
C ALA A 17 -11.83 0.89 2.09
N GLY A 18 -12.69 -0.07 2.45
CA GLY A 18 -13.88 -0.42 1.66
C GLY A 18 -13.54 -0.80 0.23
N PRO A 19 -14.31 -0.30 -0.76
CA PRO A 19 -14.09 -0.64 -2.17
C PRO A 19 -12.76 -0.11 -2.72
N TRP A 20 -12.16 0.88 -2.07
CA TRP A 20 -10.89 1.47 -2.51
C TRP A 20 -9.72 0.50 -2.35
N VAL A 21 -9.85 -0.49 -1.46
CA VAL A 21 -8.82 -1.52 -1.27
C VAL A 21 -8.63 -2.34 -2.54
N ASP A 22 -9.72 -2.70 -3.22
CA ASP A 22 -9.64 -3.45 -4.48
C ASP A 22 -8.96 -2.64 -5.58
N GLU A 23 -9.23 -1.34 -5.64
CA GLU A 23 -8.56 -0.47 -6.60
C GLU A 23 -7.06 -0.39 -6.36
N ALA A 24 -6.66 -0.25 -5.10
CA ALA A 24 -5.25 -0.22 -4.74
C ALA A 24 -4.57 -1.56 -5.04
N ALA A 25 -5.24 -2.67 -4.75
CA ALA A 25 -4.74 -4.01 -5.04
C ALA A 25 -4.51 -4.20 -6.54
N GLN A 26 -5.47 -3.78 -7.35
CA GLN A 26 -5.37 -3.89 -8.80
C GLN A 26 -4.20 -3.07 -9.34
N ALA A 27 -4.02 -1.85 -8.85
CA ALA A 27 -2.91 -1.00 -9.26
C ALA A 27 -1.56 -1.65 -8.91
N TRP A 28 -1.45 -2.25 -7.72
CA TRP A 28 -0.24 -2.95 -7.30
C TRP A 28 0.04 -4.19 -8.17
N PHE A 29 -1.00 -4.97 -8.48
CA PHE A 29 -0.85 -6.13 -9.35
C PHE A 29 -0.40 -5.73 -10.76
N GLU A 30 -0.93 -4.63 -11.30
CA GLU A 30 -0.53 -4.14 -12.62
C GLU A 30 0.95 -3.73 -12.65
N ILE A 31 1.41 -3.05 -11.61
CA ILE A 31 2.81 -2.64 -11.52
C ILE A 31 3.72 -3.86 -11.38
N THR A 32 3.33 -4.82 -10.54
CA THR A 32 4.15 -6.00 -10.28
C THR A 32 4.12 -6.99 -11.44
N ALA A 33 3.17 -6.87 -12.34
CA ALA A 33 3.20 -7.62 -13.60
C ALA A 33 4.30 -7.13 -14.55
N ALA A 34 4.67 -5.85 -14.43
CA ALA A 34 5.68 -5.22 -15.29
C ALA A 34 7.08 -5.25 -14.68
N ARG A 35 7.18 -5.37 -13.35
CA ARG A 35 8.47 -5.36 -12.64
C ARG A 35 8.36 -6.13 -11.32
N PRO A 36 9.47 -6.67 -10.78
CA PRO A 36 9.45 -7.41 -9.52
C PRO A 36 8.89 -6.56 -8.37
N ALA A 37 8.11 -7.19 -7.50
CA ALA A 37 7.51 -6.52 -6.35
C ALA A 37 8.56 -5.85 -5.45
N LYS A 38 9.76 -6.43 -5.33
CA LYS A 38 10.85 -5.87 -4.54
C LYS A 38 11.36 -4.53 -5.07
N GLU A 39 11.07 -4.20 -6.33
CA GLU A 39 11.44 -2.93 -6.95
C GLU A 39 10.34 -1.88 -6.82
N VAL A 40 9.19 -2.26 -6.28
CA VAL A 40 8.04 -1.37 -6.12
C VAL A 40 8.01 -0.85 -4.69
N THR A 41 7.96 0.46 -4.55
CA THR A 41 7.75 1.13 -3.26
C THR A 41 6.32 1.62 -3.21
N VAL A 42 5.63 1.34 -2.10
CA VAL A 42 4.28 1.82 -1.87
C VAL A 42 4.35 2.98 -0.88
N ASP A 43 3.99 4.17 -1.33
CA ASP A 43 4.03 5.39 -0.53
C ASP A 43 2.65 5.63 0.11
N LEU A 44 2.61 5.55 1.42
CA LEU A 44 1.40 5.70 2.22
C LEU A 44 1.31 7.05 2.93
N SER A 45 2.21 7.98 2.62
CA SER A 45 2.28 9.25 3.33
C SER A 45 1.00 10.08 3.24
N GLY A 46 0.21 9.89 2.19
CA GLY A 46 -1.07 10.59 2.01
C GLY A 46 -2.29 9.81 2.48
N VAL A 47 -2.10 8.60 3.03
CA VAL A 47 -3.21 7.77 3.49
C VAL A 47 -3.68 8.24 4.87
N ARG A 48 -4.99 8.48 5.00
CA ARG A 48 -5.60 8.97 6.23
C ARG A 48 -6.26 7.88 7.06
N ARG A 49 -6.73 6.82 6.39
CA ARG A 49 -7.49 5.77 7.03
C ARG A 49 -7.20 4.43 6.35
N ILE A 50 -7.09 3.39 7.17
CA ILE A 50 -6.87 2.02 6.69
C ILE A 50 -7.78 1.11 7.50
N ASP A 51 -8.61 0.31 6.81
CA ASP A 51 -9.44 -0.71 7.47
C ASP A 51 -8.74 -2.08 7.44
N GLU A 52 -9.46 -3.12 7.89
CA GLU A 52 -8.90 -4.48 7.91
C GLU A 52 -8.50 -4.97 6.52
N GLY A 53 -9.34 -4.67 5.50
CA GLY A 53 -9.00 -5.02 4.12
C GLY A 53 -7.74 -4.32 3.64
N GLY A 54 -7.58 -3.04 4.01
CA GLY A 54 -6.38 -2.28 3.71
C GLY A 54 -5.14 -2.86 4.39
N LYS A 55 -5.27 -3.24 5.66
CA LYS A 55 -4.17 -3.90 6.38
C LYS A 55 -3.75 -5.21 5.72
N ASN A 56 -4.74 -6.02 5.30
CA ASN A 56 -4.47 -7.28 4.62
C ASN A 56 -3.74 -7.05 3.31
N LEU A 57 -4.13 -6.03 2.55
CA LEU A 57 -3.44 -5.67 1.32
C LEU A 57 -2.00 -5.26 1.58
N LEU A 58 -1.76 -4.43 2.59
CA LEU A 58 -0.40 -4.01 2.94
C LEU A 58 0.46 -5.21 3.33
N ARG A 59 -0.12 -6.17 4.05
CA ARG A 59 0.57 -7.41 4.38
C ARG A 59 0.96 -8.18 3.14
N GLN A 60 0.06 -8.29 2.16
CA GLN A 60 0.36 -8.96 0.88
C GLN A 60 1.50 -8.26 0.14
N MET A 61 1.50 -6.93 0.13
CA MET A 61 2.55 -6.16 -0.49
C MET A 61 3.91 -6.43 0.16
N LEU A 62 3.96 -6.46 1.48
CA LEU A 62 5.18 -6.79 2.22
C LEU A 62 5.64 -8.20 1.94
N GLN A 63 4.73 -9.17 1.94
CA GLN A 63 5.05 -10.57 1.67
C GLN A 63 5.56 -10.76 0.24
N GLY A 64 5.08 -9.96 -0.70
CA GLY A 64 5.55 -9.96 -2.08
C GLY A 64 6.91 -9.31 -2.27
N GLY A 65 7.44 -8.65 -1.24
CA GLY A 65 8.74 -8.02 -1.27
C GLY A 65 8.74 -6.51 -1.49
N SER A 66 7.56 -5.90 -1.69
CA SER A 66 7.47 -4.45 -1.86
C SER A 66 7.82 -3.72 -0.58
N GLN A 67 8.37 -2.52 -0.73
CA GLN A 67 8.68 -1.66 0.41
C GLN A 67 7.51 -0.73 0.68
N LEU A 68 7.17 -0.57 1.96
CA LEU A 68 6.15 0.38 2.37
C LEU A 68 6.84 1.61 2.96
N ARG A 69 6.42 2.77 2.48
CA ARG A 69 6.93 4.06 2.93
C ARG A 69 5.77 4.85 3.52
N ASP A 70 5.93 5.35 4.73
CA ASP A 70 4.91 6.18 5.34
C ASP A 70 5.54 7.42 5.97
N GLY A 71 4.74 8.50 6.06
CA GLY A 71 5.16 9.72 6.72
C GLY A 71 4.44 9.96 8.04
N ARG A 72 3.62 9.00 8.51
CA ARG A 72 2.83 9.15 9.72
C ARG A 72 3.16 8.08 10.75
N LEU A 73 3.32 8.51 11.99
CA LEU A 73 3.70 7.62 13.08
C LEU A 73 2.71 6.47 13.27
N MET A 74 1.40 6.73 13.16
CA MET A 74 0.38 5.70 13.34
C MET A 74 0.50 4.59 12.30
N ILE A 75 0.73 4.96 11.04
CA ILE A 75 0.88 3.98 9.96
C ILE A 75 2.17 3.18 10.17
N LYS A 76 3.22 3.84 10.62
CA LYS A 76 4.49 3.17 10.92
C LYS A 76 4.31 2.09 12.00
N HIS A 77 3.58 2.39 13.06
CA HIS A 77 3.28 1.41 14.11
C HIS A 77 2.44 0.24 13.57
N MET A 78 1.48 0.53 12.69
CA MET A 78 0.67 -0.49 12.07
C MET A 78 1.51 -1.43 11.21
N ILE A 79 2.42 -0.88 10.41
CA ILE A 79 3.32 -1.67 9.58
C ILE A 79 4.21 -2.55 10.45
N ASN A 80 4.76 -2.02 11.54
CA ASN A 80 5.57 -2.79 12.47
C ASN A 80 4.78 -3.98 13.04
N ARG A 81 3.50 -3.81 13.32
CA ARG A 81 2.63 -4.90 13.78
C ARG A 81 2.41 -5.96 12.71
N LEU A 82 2.37 -5.58 11.44
CA LEU A 82 2.20 -6.53 10.35
C LEU A 82 3.43 -7.41 10.14
N LEU A 83 4.59 -6.95 10.60
CA LEU A 83 5.86 -7.66 10.47
C LEU A 83 6.12 -8.65 11.62
N VAL A 84 5.31 -8.60 12.67
CA VAL A 84 5.48 -9.45 13.86
C VAL A 84 4.70 -10.75 13.76
#